data_744416676502f1e083d1fbd71a651bcc
#
_entry.id   744416676502f1e083d1fbd71a651bcc
#
_cell.length_a   1.000
_cell.length_b   1.000
_cell.length_c   1.000
_cell.angle_alpha   90.00
_cell.angle_beta   90.00
_cell.angle_gamma   90.00
#
_symmetry.space_group_name_H-M   'P 1'
#
loop_
_entity.id
_entity.type
_entity.pdbx_description
1 polymer ?
#
loop_
_entity_poly.entity_id
_entity_poly.type
_entity_poly.pdbx_seq_one_letter_code
_entity_poly.pdbx_strand_id
1 'polypeptide(L)'
;FNLFTHRTVIENIIEAPVQVRGENKDKALEHAHKLLDQVGLAHKADAYPVQLSGGQQQRVAIARALAMRPKLMLFDEPTSALDPELVGEVLGVMRRLADDGMTMLVVTHEMGFAREVADEVAFMDGGVIVEHGPSAEVIGNPQHKRTQEFLSSLL
;
A
#
# COMPACT_ATOMS: atom_id res chain seq x y z
N PHE A 1 -0.31 -6.91 -9.35
CA PHE A 1 0.90 -6.79 -8.50
C PHE A 1 2.17 -6.56 -9.33
N ASN A 2 2.17 -6.96 -10.61
CA ASN A 2 3.26 -6.73 -11.59
C ASN A 2 4.66 -7.18 -11.07
N LEU A 3 4.71 -8.28 -10.35
CA LEU A 3 5.98 -8.89 -9.95
C LEU A 3 6.63 -9.60 -11.15
N PHE A 4 7.96 -9.61 -11.18
CA PHE A 4 8.73 -10.39 -12.14
C PHE A 4 8.57 -11.88 -11.81
N THR A 5 7.79 -12.60 -12.60
CA THR A 5 7.40 -14.00 -12.32
C THR A 5 8.56 -15.00 -12.35
N HIS A 6 9.64 -14.67 -13.09
CA HIS A 6 10.86 -15.46 -13.25
C HIS A 6 11.95 -15.14 -12.21
N ARG A 7 11.66 -14.23 -11.27
CA ARG A 7 12.55 -13.83 -10.17
C ARG A 7 11.95 -14.20 -8.83
N THR A 8 12.81 -14.49 -7.86
CA THR A 8 12.40 -14.68 -6.47
C THR A 8 11.87 -13.37 -5.85
N VAL A 9 11.26 -13.48 -4.68
CA VAL A 9 10.79 -12.32 -3.91
C VAL A 9 11.90 -11.34 -3.64
N ILE A 10 13.04 -11.82 -3.13
CA ILE A 10 14.17 -10.94 -2.81
C ILE A 10 14.75 -10.28 -4.07
N GLU A 11 14.85 -11.03 -5.17
CA GLU A 11 15.31 -10.49 -6.46
C GLU A 11 14.37 -9.42 -7.02
N ASN A 12 13.05 -9.58 -6.84
CA ASN A 12 12.06 -8.55 -7.18
C ASN A 12 12.32 -7.23 -6.45
N ILE A 13 12.70 -7.31 -5.17
CA ILE A 13 12.92 -6.13 -4.33
C ILE A 13 14.22 -5.42 -4.67
N ILE A 14 15.31 -6.17 -4.91
CA ILE A 14 16.62 -5.55 -5.15
C ILE A 14 16.85 -5.11 -6.59
N GLU A 15 16.03 -5.52 -7.54
CA GLU A 15 16.24 -5.25 -8.97
C GLU A 15 16.45 -3.77 -9.25
N ALA A 16 15.51 -2.92 -8.86
CA ALA A 16 15.60 -1.50 -9.15
C ALA A 16 16.72 -0.78 -8.35
N PRO A 17 16.92 -1.03 -7.05
CA PRO A 17 18.08 -0.52 -6.34
C PRO A 17 19.41 -0.82 -7.01
N VAL A 18 19.62 -2.05 -7.44
CA VAL A 18 20.90 -2.48 -8.06
C VAL A 18 21.01 -1.96 -9.50
N GLN A 19 20.00 -2.21 -10.34
CA GLN A 19 20.10 -1.94 -11.79
C GLN A 19 19.90 -0.46 -12.14
N VAL A 20 19.04 0.25 -11.41
CA VAL A 20 18.70 1.65 -11.72
C VAL A 20 19.50 2.63 -10.88
N ARG A 21 19.68 2.37 -9.58
CA ARG A 21 20.42 3.26 -8.67
C ARG A 21 21.91 2.93 -8.57
N GLY A 22 22.35 1.78 -9.11
CA GLY A 22 23.74 1.32 -9.01
C GLY A 22 24.15 0.98 -7.58
N GLU A 23 23.19 0.61 -6.72
CA GLU A 23 23.45 0.27 -5.33
C GLU A 23 24.25 -1.04 -5.25
N ASN A 24 25.20 -1.12 -4.29
CA ASN A 24 25.92 -2.36 -4.04
C ASN A 24 24.94 -3.48 -3.68
N LYS A 25 25.10 -4.65 -4.31
CA LYS A 25 24.17 -5.79 -4.18
C LYS A 25 24.02 -6.26 -2.74
N ASP A 26 25.10 -6.34 -1.97
CA ASP A 26 25.06 -6.83 -0.59
C ASP A 26 24.27 -5.85 0.31
N LYS A 27 24.44 -4.54 0.10
CA LYS A 27 23.65 -3.50 0.80
C LYS A 27 22.18 -3.54 0.41
N ALA A 28 21.88 -3.75 -0.88
CA ALA A 28 20.52 -3.90 -1.36
C ALA A 28 19.85 -5.15 -0.76
N LEU A 29 20.56 -6.28 -0.67
CA LEU A 29 20.08 -7.50 -0.02
C LEU A 29 19.80 -7.29 1.47
N GLU A 30 20.72 -6.66 2.20
CA GLU A 30 20.51 -6.37 3.62
C GLU A 30 19.25 -5.50 3.84
N HIS A 31 19.08 -4.47 3.00
CA HIS A 31 17.89 -3.62 3.06
C HIS A 31 16.63 -4.37 2.69
N ALA A 32 16.66 -5.21 1.65
CA ALA A 32 15.52 -6.00 1.21
C ALA A 32 15.04 -6.99 2.29
N HIS A 33 15.97 -7.62 3.03
CA HIS A 33 15.59 -8.47 4.17
C HIS A 33 14.86 -7.69 5.28
N LYS A 34 15.30 -6.47 5.60
CA LYS A 34 14.61 -5.60 6.56
C LYS A 34 13.20 -5.24 6.08
N LEU A 35 13.05 -4.94 4.79
CA LEU A 35 11.73 -4.65 4.19
C LEU A 35 10.82 -5.89 4.20
N LEU A 36 11.34 -7.07 3.92
CA LEU A 36 10.58 -8.32 4.00
C LEU A 36 10.11 -8.61 5.43
N ASP A 37 10.94 -8.33 6.42
CA ASP A 37 10.54 -8.44 7.82
C ASP A 37 9.43 -7.45 8.16
N GLN A 38 9.56 -6.18 7.74
CA GLN A 38 8.57 -5.13 7.94
C GLN A 38 7.19 -5.49 7.34
N VAL A 39 7.15 -6.17 6.19
CA VAL A 39 5.90 -6.64 5.57
C VAL A 39 5.48 -8.07 6.00
N GLY A 40 6.22 -8.69 6.95
CA GLY A 40 5.92 -10.00 7.51
C GLY A 40 6.19 -11.19 6.57
N LEU A 41 7.14 -11.05 5.64
CA LEU A 41 7.44 -12.03 4.60
C LEU A 41 8.92 -12.48 4.58
N ALA A 42 9.67 -12.30 5.67
CA ALA A 42 11.07 -12.70 5.76
C ALA A 42 11.31 -14.17 5.34
N HIS A 43 10.40 -15.07 5.71
CA HIS A 43 10.45 -16.51 5.39
C HIS A 43 10.16 -16.84 3.91
N LYS A 44 9.80 -15.83 3.08
CA LYS A 44 9.44 -15.98 1.65
C LYS A 44 10.48 -15.39 0.71
N ALA A 45 11.66 -15.01 1.19
CA ALA A 45 12.69 -14.35 0.40
C ALA A 45 13.04 -15.12 -0.91
N ASP A 46 13.17 -16.44 -0.82
CA ASP A 46 13.55 -17.30 -1.95
C ASP A 46 12.34 -17.86 -2.73
N ALA A 47 11.13 -17.53 -2.33
CA ALA A 47 9.92 -17.98 -3.02
C ALA A 47 9.74 -17.20 -4.35
N TYR A 48 9.06 -17.83 -5.31
CA TYR A 48 8.62 -17.18 -6.54
C TYR A 48 7.20 -16.62 -6.40
N PRO A 49 6.82 -15.58 -7.16
CA PRO A 49 5.48 -14.98 -7.07
C PRO A 49 4.32 -15.97 -7.20
N VAL A 50 4.46 -17.00 -8.02
CA VAL A 50 3.43 -18.05 -8.19
C VAL A 50 3.17 -18.86 -6.90
N GLN A 51 4.10 -18.85 -5.95
CA GLN A 51 4.00 -19.55 -4.67
C GLN A 51 3.39 -18.68 -3.56
N LEU A 52 2.94 -17.46 -3.89
CA LEU A 52 2.41 -16.48 -2.95
C LEU A 52 0.91 -16.27 -3.14
N SER A 53 0.18 -16.05 -2.03
CA SER A 53 -1.18 -15.54 -2.10
C SER A 53 -1.23 -14.13 -2.68
N GLY A 54 -2.40 -13.66 -3.12
CA GLY A 54 -2.58 -12.28 -3.61
C GLY A 54 -2.13 -11.23 -2.61
N GLY A 55 -2.50 -11.36 -1.34
CA GLY A 55 -2.08 -10.47 -0.26
C GLY A 55 -0.56 -10.50 -0.02
N GLN A 56 0.08 -11.67 -0.14
CA GLN A 56 1.53 -11.79 -0.07
C GLN A 56 2.20 -11.09 -1.26
N GLN A 57 1.69 -11.28 -2.48
CA GLN A 57 2.21 -10.60 -3.67
C GLN A 57 2.09 -9.08 -3.55
N GLN A 58 0.97 -8.57 -3.03
CA GLN A 58 0.79 -7.14 -2.80
C GLN A 58 1.79 -6.61 -1.76
N ARG A 59 2.03 -7.33 -0.68
CA ARG A 59 3.03 -6.93 0.32
C ARG A 59 4.46 -6.95 -0.24
N VAL A 60 4.79 -7.89 -1.12
CA VAL A 60 6.08 -7.86 -1.86
C VAL A 60 6.16 -6.65 -2.79
N ALA A 61 5.07 -6.30 -3.48
CA ALA A 61 5.03 -5.10 -4.34
C ALA A 61 5.25 -3.81 -3.53
N ILE A 62 4.68 -3.72 -2.33
CA ILE A 62 4.92 -2.61 -1.39
C ILE A 62 6.40 -2.59 -0.97
N ALA A 63 6.98 -3.72 -0.55
CA ALA A 63 8.38 -3.81 -0.16
C ALA A 63 9.32 -3.41 -1.32
N ARG A 64 9.01 -3.84 -2.54
CA ARG A 64 9.75 -3.45 -3.76
C ARG A 64 9.71 -1.94 -4.00
N ALA A 65 8.57 -1.30 -3.81
CA ALA A 65 8.46 0.15 -3.93
C ALA A 65 9.27 0.87 -2.84
N LEU A 66 9.20 0.41 -1.59
CA LEU A 66 9.94 0.95 -0.46
C LEU A 66 11.46 0.83 -0.63
N ALA A 67 11.94 -0.21 -1.33
CA ALA A 67 13.37 -0.41 -1.59
C ALA A 67 14.00 0.76 -2.35
N MET A 68 13.21 1.52 -3.10
CA MET A 68 13.65 2.74 -3.78
C MET A 68 13.71 3.97 -2.86
N ARG A 69 13.38 3.84 -1.58
CA ARG A 69 13.36 4.92 -0.56
C ARG A 69 12.59 6.15 -1.07
N PRO A 70 11.32 5.99 -1.46
CA PRO A 70 10.51 7.09 -1.98
C PRO A 70 10.19 8.09 -0.88
N LYS A 71 10.01 9.37 -1.24
CA LYS A 71 9.49 10.41 -0.34
C LYS A 71 7.96 10.38 -0.25
N LEU A 72 7.31 9.82 -1.26
CA LEU A 72 5.85 9.70 -1.38
C LEU A 72 5.52 8.35 -2.01
N MET A 73 4.58 7.63 -1.41
CA MET A 73 4.00 6.41 -1.99
C MET A 73 2.62 6.71 -2.56
N LEU A 74 2.35 6.19 -3.75
CA LEU A 74 1.04 6.28 -4.39
C LEU A 74 0.42 4.88 -4.40
N PHE A 75 -0.79 4.77 -3.84
CA PHE A 75 -1.57 3.53 -3.84
C PHE A 75 -2.87 3.77 -4.61
N ASP A 76 -3.09 2.97 -5.64
CA ASP A 76 -4.32 2.97 -6.41
C ASP A 76 -5.07 1.66 -6.15
N GLU A 77 -6.09 1.74 -5.33
CA GLU A 77 -6.92 0.62 -4.88
C GLU A 77 -6.11 -0.65 -4.49
N PRO A 78 -5.21 -0.57 -3.50
CA PRO A 78 -4.25 -1.65 -3.21
C PRO A 78 -4.88 -2.97 -2.77
N THR A 79 -6.16 -2.99 -2.45
CA THR A 79 -6.89 -4.17 -1.95
C THR A 79 -7.95 -4.69 -2.91
N SER A 80 -8.26 -3.99 -4.02
CA SER A 80 -9.39 -4.31 -4.92
C SER A 80 -9.31 -5.70 -5.58
N ALA A 81 -8.10 -6.21 -5.78
CA ALA A 81 -7.85 -7.53 -6.39
C ALA A 81 -7.63 -8.66 -5.36
N LEU A 82 -7.98 -8.43 -4.09
CA LEU A 82 -7.74 -9.36 -3.00
C LEU A 82 -9.04 -9.97 -2.48
N ASP A 83 -8.94 -11.23 -2.01
CA ASP A 83 -10.00 -11.82 -1.21
C ASP A 83 -10.17 -11.05 0.10
N PRO A 84 -11.41 -10.89 0.61
CA PRO A 84 -11.68 -10.11 1.83
C PRO A 84 -10.84 -10.53 3.05
N GLU A 85 -10.51 -11.82 3.17
CA GLU A 85 -9.68 -12.35 4.26
C GLU A 85 -8.23 -11.84 4.22
N LEU A 86 -7.74 -11.44 3.03
CA LEU A 86 -6.36 -10.97 2.82
C LEU A 86 -6.22 -9.44 2.90
N VAL A 87 -7.33 -8.71 2.81
CA VAL A 87 -7.36 -7.23 2.84
C VAL A 87 -6.71 -6.69 4.11
N GLY A 88 -7.07 -7.26 5.27
CA GLY A 88 -6.56 -6.83 6.58
C GLY A 88 -5.03 -6.88 6.71
N GLU A 89 -4.38 -7.87 6.08
CA GLU A 89 -2.92 -7.99 6.11
C GLU A 89 -2.22 -6.85 5.37
N VAL A 90 -2.76 -6.45 4.21
CA VAL A 90 -2.21 -5.36 3.39
C VAL A 90 -2.45 -4.02 4.07
N LEU A 91 -3.68 -3.76 4.53
CA LEU A 91 -4.01 -2.54 5.28
C LEU A 91 -3.18 -2.41 6.56
N GLY A 92 -2.89 -3.52 7.25
CA GLY A 92 -2.00 -3.55 8.41
C GLY A 92 -0.56 -3.11 8.09
N VAL A 93 -0.04 -3.47 6.91
CA VAL A 93 1.27 -2.95 6.45
C VAL A 93 1.19 -1.45 6.18
N MET A 94 0.15 -0.99 5.47
CA MET A 94 -0.01 0.43 5.15
C MET A 94 -0.18 1.30 6.40
N ARG A 95 -0.90 0.80 7.42
CA ARG A 95 -1.02 1.48 8.72
C ARG A 95 0.34 1.68 9.38
N ARG A 96 1.16 0.62 9.44
CA ARG A 96 2.52 0.74 10.00
C ARG A 96 3.39 1.74 9.23
N LEU A 97 3.25 1.81 7.89
CA LEU A 97 3.96 2.81 7.10
C LEU A 97 3.53 4.24 7.44
N ALA A 98 2.24 4.47 7.69
CA ALA A 98 1.75 5.76 8.16
C ALA A 98 2.31 6.11 9.55
N ASP A 99 2.28 5.16 10.50
CA ASP A 99 2.84 5.32 11.85
C ASP A 99 4.34 5.64 11.81
N ASP A 100 5.08 5.06 10.84
CA ASP A 100 6.50 5.34 10.58
C ASP A 100 6.74 6.69 9.86
N GLY A 101 5.68 7.46 9.59
CA GLY A 101 5.75 8.80 8.97
C GLY A 101 5.92 8.80 7.45
N MET A 102 5.58 7.70 6.77
CA MET A 102 5.59 7.66 5.30
C MET A 102 4.45 8.52 4.73
N THR A 103 4.81 9.49 3.89
CA THR A 103 3.81 10.25 3.13
C THR A 103 3.18 9.35 2.06
N MET A 104 1.85 9.26 2.08
CA MET A 104 1.10 8.40 1.16
C MET A 104 -0.08 9.16 0.55
N LEU A 105 -0.35 8.91 -0.73
CA LEU A 105 -1.61 9.23 -1.39
C LEU A 105 -2.30 7.90 -1.74
N VAL A 106 -3.48 7.68 -1.20
CA VAL A 106 -4.18 6.40 -1.31
C VAL A 106 -5.56 6.60 -1.92
N VAL A 107 -5.81 5.97 -3.07
CA VAL A 107 -7.16 5.78 -3.60
C VAL A 107 -7.70 4.48 -3.04
N THR A 108 -8.82 4.53 -2.34
CA THR A 108 -9.39 3.36 -1.66
C THR A 108 -10.88 3.50 -1.43
N HIS A 109 -11.57 2.38 -1.34
CA HIS A 109 -12.94 2.26 -0.84
C HIS A 109 -13.02 1.69 0.60
N GLU A 110 -11.87 1.46 1.23
CA GLU A 110 -11.76 0.97 2.61
C GLU A 110 -11.95 2.13 3.60
N MET A 111 -13.22 2.52 3.83
CA MET A 111 -13.53 3.71 4.64
C MET A 111 -13.09 3.59 6.11
N GLY A 112 -13.08 2.37 6.65
CA GLY A 112 -12.55 2.11 7.99
C GLY A 112 -11.06 2.45 8.10
N PHE A 113 -10.28 2.03 7.10
CA PHE A 113 -8.86 2.34 7.00
C PHE A 113 -8.64 3.86 6.80
N ALA A 114 -9.34 4.47 5.86
CA ALA A 114 -9.22 5.91 5.60
C ALA A 114 -9.54 6.74 6.84
N ARG A 115 -10.60 6.37 7.59
CA ARG A 115 -11.00 7.06 8.82
C ARG A 115 -9.93 6.97 9.92
N GLU A 116 -9.25 5.83 10.03
CA GLU A 116 -8.28 5.56 11.09
C GLU A 116 -6.90 6.14 10.79
N VAL A 117 -6.49 6.13 9.52
CA VAL A 117 -5.08 6.34 9.12
C VAL A 117 -4.87 7.66 8.40
N ALA A 118 -5.87 8.16 7.64
CA ALA A 118 -5.67 9.36 6.84
C ALA A 118 -5.75 10.64 7.69
N ASP A 119 -4.81 11.56 7.50
CA ASP A 119 -4.88 12.91 8.05
C ASP A 119 -6.00 13.70 7.33
N GLU A 120 -6.01 13.62 5.99
CA GLU A 120 -6.98 14.31 5.14
C GLU A 120 -7.64 13.31 4.16
N VAL A 121 -8.89 13.59 3.83
CA VAL A 121 -9.67 12.82 2.85
C VAL A 121 -10.23 13.76 1.80
N ALA A 122 -10.13 13.37 0.54
CA ALA A 122 -10.79 14.01 -0.58
C ALA A 122 -11.81 13.06 -1.21
N PHE A 123 -13.11 13.40 -1.12
CA PHE A 123 -14.15 12.67 -1.82
C PHE A 123 -14.29 13.19 -3.24
N MET A 124 -14.19 12.28 -4.21
CA MET A 124 -14.28 12.61 -5.64
C MET A 124 -15.52 11.97 -6.26
N ASP A 125 -16.24 12.73 -7.06
CA ASP A 125 -17.35 12.24 -7.90
C ASP A 125 -17.38 13.00 -9.22
N GLY A 126 -17.67 12.31 -10.33
CA GLY A 126 -17.70 12.92 -11.66
C GLY A 126 -16.41 13.62 -12.11
N GLY A 127 -15.25 13.19 -11.60
CA GLY A 127 -13.94 13.76 -11.96
C GLY A 127 -13.55 15.04 -11.21
N VAL A 128 -14.33 15.44 -10.21
CA VAL A 128 -14.06 16.63 -9.38
C VAL A 128 -14.00 16.26 -7.90
N ILE A 129 -13.23 17.02 -7.13
CA ILE A 129 -13.25 16.93 -5.67
C ILE A 129 -14.52 17.62 -5.18
N VAL A 130 -15.40 16.84 -4.57
CA VAL A 130 -16.71 17.30 -4.04
C VAL A 130 -16.58 17.79 -2.61
N GLU A 131 -15.77 17.11 -1.81
CA GLU A 131 -15.52 17.46 -0.42
C GLU A 131 -14.07 17.09 -0.05
N HIS A 132 -13.41 17.92 0.75
CA HIS A 132 -12.04 17.70 1.20
C HIS A 132 -11.83 18.29 2.58
N GLY A 133 -11.09 17.61 3.42
CA GLY A 133 -10.76 18.07 4.75
C GLY A 133 -10.22 16.97 5.65
N PRO A 134 -10.10 17.22 6.97
CA PRO A 134 -9.69 16.23 7.95
C PRO A 134 -10.56 14.96 7.87
N SER A 135 -9.93 13.80 7.98
CA SER A 135 -10.62 12.50 7.88
C SER A 135 -11.83 12.39 8.82
N ALA A 136 -11.69 12.86 10.06
CA ALA A 136 -12.76 12.84 11.06
C ALA A 136 -13.99 13.67 10.63
N GLU A 137 -13.80 14.74 9.86
CA GLU A 137 -14.88 15.60 9.37
C GLU A 137 -15.52 14.99 8.13
N VAL A 138 -14.75 14.71 7.09
CA VAL A 138 -15.26 14.22 5.80
C VAL A 138 -15.94 12.86 5.93
N ILE A 139 -15.38 11.94 6.72
CA ILE A 139 -15.96 10.59 6.92
C ILE A 139 -16.97 10.59 8.09
N GLY A 140 -16.68 11.32 9.17
CA GLY A 140 -17.51 11.27 10.39
C GLY A 140 -18.73 12.21 10.37
N ASN A 141 -18.63 13.35 9.68
CA ASN A 141 -19.68 14.37 9.62
C ASN A 141 -19.68 15.09 8.26
N PRO A 142 -19.88 14.37 7.15
CA PRO A 142 -19.83 14.95 5.81
C PRO A 142 -20.87 16.05 5.63
N GLN A 143 -20.47 17.16 5.01
CA GLN A 143 -21.34 18.31 4.80
C GLN A 143 -22.02 18.27 3.42
N HIS A 144 -21.37 17.65 2.43
CA HIS A 144 -21.92 17.58 1.09
C HIS A 144 -22.87 16.38 0.95
N LYS A 145 -24.06 16.64 0.38
CA LYS A 145 -25.11 15.60 0.22
C LYS A 145 -24.60 14.35 -0.51
N ARG A 146 -23.79 14.53 -1.55
CA ARG A 146 -23.26 13.42 -2.34
C ARG A 146 -22.28 12.56 -1.54
N THR A 147 -21.46 13.17 -0.66
CA THR A 147 -20.59 12.45 0.28
C THR A 147 -21.42 11.64 1.28
N GLN A 148 -22.49 12.24 1.81
CA GLN A 148 -23.41 11.56 2.74
C GLN A 148 -24.08 10.33 2.10
N GLU A 149 -24.57 10.47 0.86
CA GLU A 149 -25.17 9.37 0.09
C GLU A 149 -24.17 8.22 -0.12
N PHE A 150 -22.95 8.55 -0.51
CA PHE A 150 -21.88 7.56 -0.73
C PHE A 150 -21.52 6.81 0.55
N LEU A 151 -21.24 7.53 1.63
CA LEU A 151 -20.84 6.91 2.90
C LEU A 151 -21.97 6.06 3.51
N SER A 152 -23.24 6.51 3.40
CA SER A 152 -24.38 5.73 3.88
C SER A 152 -24.64 4.43 3.09
N SER A 153 -24.11 4.33 1.88
CA SER A 153 -24.19 3.09 1.08
C SER A 153 -23.12 2.05 1.41
N LEU A 154 -22.08 2.46 2.14
CA LEU A 154 -20.93 1.59 2.51
C LEU A 154 -20.94 1.16 3.99
N LEU A 155 -21.67 1.89 4.83
CA LEU A 155 -21.82 1.64 6.26
C LEU A 155 -23.17 1.02 6.59
#